data_ed777ed71d56276c68b38e6ef1b7184d
#
_entry.id   ed777ed71d56276c68b38e6ef1b7184d
#
_cell.length_a   1.000
_cell.length_b   1.000
_cell.length_c   1.000
_cell.angle_alpha   90.00
_cell.angle_beta   90.00
_cell.angle_gamma   90.00
#
_symmetry.space_group_name_H-M   'P 1'
#
loop_
_entity.id
_entity.type
_entity.pdbx_description
1 polymer ?
#
loop_
_entity_poly.entity_id
_entity_poly.type
_entity_poly.pdbx_seq_one_letter_code
_entity_poly.pdbx_strand_id
1 'polypeptide(L)'
;MQLKAPAVKPGSDIPVQFTCDGSNISPALNWSTPPEGTESFALVMDDPDAPGRTWVHWVLYDLPATERELPEGAAPTGTLPSGARQGRNDFGRIGYGGPCPPPGPPHRYFFKLYALDARLELKSGATRTDIDHAMRGHILASAELMGRYRRQA
;
A
#
# COMPACT_ATOMS: atom_id res chain seq x y z
N MET A 1 4.31 8.55 14.05
CA MET A 1 3.43 8.27 12.90
C MET A 1 2.88 6.86 13.04
N GLN A 2 1.57 6.71 13.04
CA GLN A 2 0.89 5.42 13.11
C GLN A 2 -0.04 5.27 11.92
N LEU A 3 -0.11 4.08 11.35
CA LEU A 3 -0.98 3.77 10.21
C LEU A 3 -2.16 2.93 10.67
N LYS A 4 -3.37 3.34 10.28
CA LYS A 4 -4.61 2.66 10.61
C LYS A 4 -5.51 2.53 9.38
N ALA A 5 -6.36 1.52 9.41
CA ALA A 5 -7.44 1.35 8.45
C ALA A 5 -8.73 1.12 9.24
N PRO A 6 -9.76 1.97 9.07
CA PRO A 6 -11.01 1.81 9.83
C PRO A 6 -11.65 0.43 9.70
N ALA A 7 -11.51 -0.20 8.53
CA ALA A 7 -12.13 -1.50 8.26
C ALA A 7 -11.24 -2.69 8.61
N VAL A 8 -9.97 -2.47 8.95
CA VAL A 8 -9.00 -3.56 9.19
C VAL A 8 -8.35 -3.37 10.55
N LYS A 9 -8.73 -4.19 11.52
CA LYS A 9 -8.03 -4.19 12.81
C LYS A 9 -6.67 -4.86 12.64
N PRO A 10 -5.61 -4.36 13.30
CA PRO A 10 -4.30 -4.98 13.22
C PRO A 10 -4.35 -6.47 13.57
N GLY A 11 -3.79 -7.30 12.70
CA GLY A 11 -3.74 -8.76 12.87
C GLY A 11 -5.05 -9.49 12.61
N SER A 12 -6.12 -8.80 12.24
CA SER A 12 -7.41 -9.40 11.95
C SER A 12 -7.61 -9.65 10.46
N ASP A 13 -8.71 -10.32 10.13
CA ASP A 13 -9.04 -10.62 8.74
C ASP A 13 -9.37 -9.33 7.97
N ILE A 14 -8.89 -9.25 6.75
CA ILE A 14 -9.24 -8.19 5.81
C ILE A 14 -10.64 -8.50 5.26
N PRO A 15 -11.59 -7.57 5.32
CA PRO A 15 -12.92 -7.79 4.76
C PRO A 15 -12.90 -8.16 3.28
N VAL A 16 -13.81 -9.02 2.89
CA VAL A 16 -13.85 -9.60 1.54
C VAL A 16 -13.95 -8.57 0.42
N GLN A 17 -14.56 -7.42 0.68
CA GLN A 17 -14.70 -6.37 -0.33
C GLN A 17 -13.37 -5.81 -0.83
N PHE A 18 -12.31 -5.96 -0.06
CA PHE A 18 -10.98 -5.49 -0.43
C PHE A 18 -10.12 -6.56 -1.10
N THR A 19 -10.71 -7.71 -1.39
CA THR A 19 -10.00 -8.88 -1.92
C THR A 19 -10.55 -9.28 -3.28
N CYS A 20 -9.86 -10.24 -3.93
CA CYS A 20 -10.30 -10.76 -5.23
C CYS A 20 -11.63 -11.54 -5.16
N ASP A 21 -12.08 -11.90 -3.96
CA ASP A 21 -13.37 -12.57 -3.76
C ASP A 21 -14.53 -11.59 -3.64
N GLY A 22 -14.25 -10.29 -3.61
CA GLY A 22 -15.23 -9.22 -3.55
C GLY A 22 -14.96 -8.15 -4.60
N SER A 23 -15.28 -6.90 -4.26
CA SER A 23 -15.13 -5.76 -5.19
C SER A 23 -13.67 -5.45 -5.54
N ASN A 24 -12.74 -5.93 -4.75
CA ASN A 24 -11.31 -5.78 -4.98
C ASN A 24 -10.86 -4.30 -5.02
N ILE A 25 -11.38 -3.52 -4.10
CA ILE A 25 -11.05 -2.09 -3.95
C ILE A 25 -10.12 -1.91 -2.75
N SER A 26 -9.32 -0.83 -2.77
CA SER A 26 -8.41 -0.55 -1.67
C SER A 26 -9.17 -0.08 -0.43
N PRO A 27 -8.73 -0.45 0.79
CA PRO A 27 -9.36 0.05 2.00
C PRO A 27 -8.95 1.49 2.26
N ALA A 28 -9.81 2.21 3.00
CA ALA A 28 -9.46 3.53 3.51
C ALA A 28 -8.31 3.39 4.51
N LEU A 29 -7.35 4.28 4.44
CA LEU A 29 -6.21 4.35 5.35
C LEU A 29 -6.11 5.74 5.94
N ASN A 30 -5.60 5.84 7.17
CA ASN A 30 -5.26 7.13 7.76
C ASN A 30 -4.01 7.00 8.64
N TRP A 31 -3.36 8.12 8.89
CA TRP A 31 -2.14 8.12 9.70
C TRP A 31 -2.01 9.42 10.47
N SER A 32 -1.27 9.31 11.58
CA SER A 32 -0.97 10.45 12.43
C SER A 32 0.18 11.28 11.87
N THR A 33 0.47 12.40 12.54
CA THR A 33 1.48 13.38 12.10
C THR A 33 2.83 12.73 11.79
N PRO A 34 3.40 12.99 10.60
CA PRO A 34 4.74 12.53 10.24
C PRO A 34 5.81 13.39 10.91
N PRO A 35 7.08 12.96 10.86
CA PRO A 35 8.18 13.78 11.34
C PRO A 35 8.27 15.12 10.61
N GLU A 36 8.82 16.11 11.28
CA GLU A 36 9.17 17.37 10.65
C GLU A 36 10.18 17.11 9.52
N GLY A 37 10.03 17.83 8.42
CA GLY A 37 10.89 17.64 7.25
C GLY A 37 10.32 16.69 6.21
N THR A 38 9.15 16.09 6.47
CA THR A 38 8.51 15.21 5.50
C THR A 38 8.03 16.01 4.29
N GLU A 39 8.45 15.57 3.12
CA GLU A 39 8.06 16.18 1.84
C GLU A 39 7.01 15.34 1.09
N SER A 40 7.03 14.02 1.26
CA SER A 40 6.08 13.13 0.63
C SER A 40 5.94 11.82 1.39
N PHE A 41 4.93 11.04 1.01
CA PHE A 41 4.76 9.67 1.49
C PHE A 41 4.81 8.68 0.34
N ALA A 42 5.27 7.48 0.64
CA ALA A 42 5.12 6.32 -0.22
C ALA A 42 4.44 5.21 0.55
N LEU A 43 3.64 4.40 -0.14
CA LEU A 43 2.90 3.30 0.45
C LEU A 43 3.16 2.04 -0.38
N VAL A 44 3.43 0.94 0.31
CA VAL A 44 3.58 -0.38 -0.31
C VAL A 44 2.74 -1.38 0.46
N MET A 45 1.95 -2.17 -0.26
CA MET A 45 1.24 -3.32 0.32
C MET A 45 1.84 -4.59 -0.26
N ASP A 46 2.27 -5.50 0.60
CA ASP A 46 2.87 -6.75 0.15
C ASP A 46 2.44 -7.97 0.98
N ASP A 47 2.67 -9.15 0.40
CA ASP A 47 2.37 -10.46 0.99
C ASP A 47 3.67 -11.28 1.01
N PRO A 48 4.34 -11.40 2.17
CA PRO A 48 5.56 -12.19 2.27
C PRO A 48 5.29 -13.70 2.29
N ASP A 49 4.04 -14.13 2.41
CA ASP A 49 3.67 -15.54 2.50
C ASP A 49 3.30 -16.14 1.14
N ALA A 50 3.37 -15.36 0.07
CA ALA A 50 3.09 -15.85 -1.28
C ALA A 50 4.12 -16.89 -1.70
N PRO A 51 3.69 -17.91 -2.48
CA PRO A 51 4.62 -18.94 -2.94
C PRO A 51 5.76 -18.35 -3.77
N GLY A 52 6.99 -18.70 -3.42
CA GLY A 52 8.19 -18.38 -4.20
C GLY A 52 8.78 -17.00 -3.98
N ARG A 53 8.00 -16.01 -3.54
CA ARG A 53 8.50 -14.64 -3.32
C ARG A 53 7.47 -13.78 -2.61
N THR A 54 7.94 -12.62 -2.09
CA THR A 54 7.01 -11.60 -1.60
C THR A 54 6.24 -11.02 -2.78
N TRP A 55 4.91 -11.03 -2.69
CA TRP A 55 4.04 -10.51 -3.74
C TRP A 55 3.63 -9.09 -3.44
N VAL A 56 3.86 -8.19 -4.40
CA VAL A 56 3.53 -6.77 -4.26
C VAL A 56 2.12 -6.52 -4.77
N HIS A 57 1.26 -6.03 -3.88
CA HIS A 57 -0.16 -5.78 -4.16
C HIS A 57 -0.45 -4.34 -4.55
N TRP A 58 0.32 -3.37 -4.02
CA TRP A 58 0.04 -1.97 -4.23
C TRP A 58 1.30 -1.14 -4.00
N VAL A 59 1.54 -0.19 -4.90
CA VAL A 59 2.65 0.77 -4.79
C VAL A 59 2.08 2.15 -5.09
N LEU A 60 2.28 3.10 -4.16
CA LEU A 60 1.80 4.46 -4.29
C LEU A 60 2.89 5.40 -3.78
N TYR A 61 3.12 6.52 -4.45
CA TYR A 61 4.21 7.42 -4.10
C TYR A 61 3.89 8.86 -4.48
N ASP A 62 4.75 9.77 -4.02
CA ASP A 62 4.57 11.21 -4.18
C ASP A 62 3.24 11.71 -3.64
N LEU A 63 2.76 11.07 -2.57
CA LEU A 63 1.61 11.54 -1.83
C LEU A 63 2.05 12.76 -1.01
N PRO A 64 1.38 13.92 -1.16
CA PRO A 64 1.81 15.14 -0.47
C PRO A 64 1.90 15.00 1.05
N ALA A 65 2.89 15.67 1.64
CA ALA A 65 3.15 15.61 3.08
C ALA A 65 1.98 16.13 3.94
N THR A 66 1.08 16.90 3.35
CA THR A 66 -0.12 17.41 4.03
C THR A 66 -1.24 16.41 4.13
N GLU A 67 -1.17 15.32 3.37
CA GLU A 67 -2.20 14.28 3.40
C GLU A 67 -2.10 13.43 4.65
N ARG A 68 -3.25 13.01 5.20
CA ARG A 68 -3.34 12.18 6.39
C ARG A 68 -4.22 10.96 6.17
N GLU A 69 -4.75 10.79 4.94
CA GLU A 69 -5.64 9.67 4.64
C GLU A 69 -5.66 9.36 3.15
N LEU A 70 -6.09 8.16 2.84
CA LEU A 70 -6.47 7.73 1.50
C LEU A 70 -7.91 7.23 1.58
N PRO A 71 -8.76 7.59 0.62
CA PRO A 71 -10.14 7.11 0.62
C PRO A 71 -10.22 5.64 0.24
N GLU A 72 -11.31 4.99 0.64
CA GLU A 72 -11.63 3.66 0.13
C GLU A 72 -11.82 3.74 -1.39
N GLY A 73 -11.28 2.75 -2.10
CA GLY A 73 -11.37 2.74 -3.56
C GLY A 73 -10.56 3.86 -4.20
N ALA A 74 -9.32 4.07 -3.75
CA ALA A 74 -8.41 5.02 -4.40
C ALA A 74 -8.38 4.76 -5.92
N ALA A 75 -8.06 5.82 -6.68
CA ALA A 75 -8.15 5.80 -8.14
C ALA A 75 -7.61 4.49 -8.74
N PRO A 76 -8.34 3.86 -9.67
CA PRO A 76 -7.91 2.59 -10.26
C PRO A 76 -6.74 2.72 -11.24
N THR A 77 -6.35 3.93 -11.60
CA THR A 77 -5.28 4.18 -12.57
C THR A 77 -4.30 5.24 -12.05
N GLY A 78 -3.14 5.24 -12.63
CA GLY A 78 -1.94 6.01 -12.44
C GLY A 78 -1.89 7.16 -11.44
N THR A 79 -2.78 8.15 -11.51
CA THR A 79 -2.66 9.38 -10.71
C THR A 79 -3.92 9.66 -9.89
N LEU A 80 -3.72 9.98 -8.60
CA LEU A 80 -4.80 10.38 -7.70
C LEU A 80 -5.05 11.90 -7.80
N PRO A 81 -6.23 12.38 -7.31
CA PRO A 81 -6.51 13.84 -7.29
C PRO A 81 -5.45 14.66 -6.56
N SER A 82 -4.80 14.11 -5.55
CA SER A 82 -3.74 14.79 -4.80
C SER A 82 -2.44 14.96 -5.59
N GLY A 83 -2.31 14.30 -6.73
CA GLY A 83 -1.08 14.23 -7.50
C GLY A 83 -0.24 12.99 -7.20
N ALA A 84 -0.61 12.20 -6.20
CA ALA A 84 0.05 10.94 -5.92
C ALA A 84 -0.07 10.01 -7.13
N ARG A 85 0.94 9.20 -7.34
CA ARG A 85 1.00 8.26 -8.46
C ARG A 85 1.03 6.84 -7.96
N GLN A 86 0.50 5.93 -8.76
CA GLN A 86 0.53 4.51 -8.44
C GLN A 86 1.49 3.78 -9.36
N GLY A 87 2.16 2.78 -8.77
CA GLY A 87 3.08 1.94 -9.48
C GLY A 87 2.47 0.64 -9.95
N ARG A 88 3.30 -0.17 -10.57
CA ARG A 88 2.90 -1.49 -11.08
C ARG A 88 2.99 -2.52 -9.96
N ASN A 89 1.91 -3.24 -9.76
CA ASN A 89 1.86 -4.36 -8.82
C ASN A 89 2.29 -5.67 -9.52
N ASP A 90 2.39 -6.75 -8.75
CA ASP A 90 2.83 -8.03 -9.30
C ASP A 90 1.75 -8.77 -10.10
N PHE A 91 0.52 -8.25 -10.13
CA PHE A 91 -0.50 -8.72 -11.06
C PHE A 91 -0.32 -8.11 -12.47
N GLY A 92 0.70 -7.25 -12.64
CA GLY A 92 0.96 -6.59 -13.92
C GLY A 92 0.07 -5.38 -14.19
N ARG A 93 -0.56 -4.82 -13.16
CA ARG A 93 -1.45 -3.67 -13.27
C ARG A 93 -0.93 -2.49 -12.47
N ILE A 94 -1.35 -1.30 -12.85
CA ILE A 94 -1.10 -0.09 -12.07
C ILE A 94 -2.24 0.08 -11.07
N GLY A 95 -1.90 0.19 -9.77
CA GLY A 95 -2.88 0.40 -8.71
C GLY A 95 -2.96 -0.75 -7.72
N TYR A 96 -4.12 -0.87 -7.09
CA TYR A 96 -4.38 -1.86 -6.05
C TYR A 96 -4.81 -3.20 -6.63
N GLY A 97 -4.16 -4.28 -6.16
CA GLY A 97 -4.64 -5.64 -6.36
C GLY A 97 -4.77 -6.29 -4.99
N GLY A 98 -5.98 -6.67 -4.60
CA GLY A 98 -6.25 -7.16 -3.26
C GLY A 98 -5.75 -8.58 -2.99
N PRO A 99 -5.84 -9.02 -1.71
CA PRO A 99 -5.52 -10.38 -1.33
C PRO A 99 -6.23 -11.42 -2.20
N CYS A 100 -5.46 -12.37 -2.71
CA CYS A 100 -5.98 -13.46 -3.53
C CYS A 100 -5.10 -14.70 -3.35
N PRO A 101 -4.97 -15.20 -2.09
CA PRO A 101 -4.07 -16.31 -1.83
C PRO A 101 -4.66 -17.62 -2.37
N PRO A 102 -3.82 -18.63 -2.62
CA PRO A 102 -4.33 -19.96 -2.93
C PRO A 102 -5.11 -20.51 -1.73
N PRO A 103 -6.03 -21.45 -1.94
CA PRO A 103 -6.73 -22.10 -0.84
C PRO A 103 -5.72 -22.71 0.16
N GLY A 104 -6.01 -22.57 1.46
CA GLY A 104 -5.13 -23.08 2.53
C GLY A 104 -5.00 -22.10 3.68
N PRO A 105 -3.86 -22.09 4.38
CA PRO A 105 -3.63 -21.18 5.50
C PRO A 105 -3.73 -19.72 5.09
N PRO A 106 -4.10 -18.81 6.02
CA PRO A 106 -4.15 -17.39 5.71
C PRO A 106 -2.77 -16.83 5.41
N HIS A 107 -2.73 -15.85 4.52
CA HIS A 107 -1.53 -15.05 4.27
C HIS A 107 -1.61 -13.76 5.05
N ARG A 108 -0.44 -13.16 5.34
CA ARG A 108 -0.33 -11.85 5.97
C ARG A 108 -0.13 -10.80 4.90
N TYR A 109 -0.81 -9.65 5.06
CA TYR A 109 -0.72 -8.52 4.14
C TYR A 109 -0.27 -7.31 4.92
N PHE A 110 0.85 -6.74 4.54
CA PHE A 110 1.44 -5.60 5.22
C PHE A 110 1.23 -4.34 4.41
N PHE A 111 0.61 -3.34 5.03
CA PHE A 111 0.56 -1.98 4.50
C PHE A 111 1.70 -1.23 5.15
N LYS A 112 2.63 -0.70 4.35
CA LYS A 112 3.83 -0.02 4.83
C LYS A 112 3.84 1.39 4.32
N LEU A 113 3.80 2.36 5.23
CA LEU A 113 3.83 3.79 4.90
C LEU A 113 5.18 4.37 5.26
N TYR A 114 5.77 5.09 4.33
CA TYR A 114 7.08 5.73 4.52
C TYR A 114 6.94 7.24 4.41
N ALA A 115 7.45 7.98 5.41
CA ALA A 115 7.57 9.43 5.36
C ALA A 115 8.96 9.75 4.81
N LEU A 116 9.02 10.54 3.74
CA LEU A 116 10.23 10.79 3.00
C LEU A 116 10.59 12.29 3.04
N ASP A 117 11.89 12.60 3.04
CA ASP A 117 12.38 13.98 3.00
C ASP A 117 12.54 14.52 1.57
N ALA A 118 12.00 13.80 0.58
CA ALA A 118 12.05 14.19 -0.82
C ALA A 118 10.82 13.64 -1.55
N ARG A 119 10.54 14.22 -2.72
CA ARG A 119 9.59 13.64 -3.67
C ARG A 119 10.39 12.69 -4.57
N LEU A 120 9.80 11.56 -4.91
CA LEU A 120 10.48 10.58 -5.75
C LEU A 120 10.50 10.97 -7.22
N GLU A 121 9.45 11.69 -7.67
CA GLU A 121 9.32 12.21 -9.03
C GLU A 121 9.39 11.13 -10.10
N LEU A 122 8.89 9.94 -9.76
CA LEU A 122 8.81 8.82 -10.69
C LEU A 122 7.50 8.87 -11.46
N LYS A 123 7.55 8.40 -12.70
CA LYS A 123 6.34 8.30 -13.53
C LYS A 123 5.41 7.23 -12.97
N SER A 124 4.13 7.31 -13.33
CA SER A 124 3.18 6.23 -13.04
C SER A 124 3.70 4.91 -13.60
N GLY A 125 3.44 3.82 -12.87
CA GLY A 125 3.87 2.49 -13.29
C GLY A 125 5.25 2.09 -12.81
N ALA A 126 5.89 2.86 -11.92
CA ALA A 126 7.15 2.46 -11.31
C ALA A 126 6.94 1.18 -10.48
N THR A 127 7.94 0.31 -10.43
CA THR A 127 7.87 -0.93 -9.67
C THR A 127 8.27 -0.71 -8.21
N ARG A 128 8.03 -1.71 -7.35
CA ARG A 128 8.50 -1.72 -5.98
C ARG A 128 10.01 -1.51 -5.93
N THR A 129 10.75 -2.16 -6.82
CA THR A 129 12.21 -2.01 -6.89
C THR A 129 12.62 -0.57 -7.19
N ASP A 130 11.93 0.08 -8.13
CA ASP A 130 12.19 1.49 -8.45
C ASP A 130 11.95 2.38 -7.23
N ILE A 131 10.86 2.13 -6.50
CA ILE A 131 10.52 2.89 -5.30
C ILE A 131 11.59 2.67 -4.22
N ASP A 132 11.99 1.43 -3.98
CA ASP A 132 12.99 1.11 -2.96
C ASP A 132 14.31 1.82 -3.25
N HIS A 133 14.74 1.85 -4.51
CA HIS A 133 15.94 2.58 -4.91
C HIS A 133 15.80 4.08 -4.68
N ALA A 134 14.66 4.65 -5.08
CA ALA A 134 14.43 6.09 -4.95
C ALA A 134 14.31 6.53 -3.49
N MET A 135 13.75 5.68 -2.61
CA MET A 135 13.59 6.00 -1.19
C MET A 135 14.89 5.89 -0.39
N ARG A 136 15.91 5.23 -0.92
CA ARG A 136 17.14 4.96 -0.18
C ARG A 136 17.80 6.26 0.26
N GLY A 137 18.03 6.38 1.57
CA GLY A 137 18.62 7.58 2.15
C GLY A 137 17.63 8.72 2.40
N HIS A 138 16.33 8.52 2.13
CA HIS A 138 15.31 9.57 2.26
C HIS A 138 14.20 9.22 3.25
N ILE A 139 14.25 8.06 3.89
CA ILE A 139 13.19 7.63 4.81
C ILE A 139 13.40 8.27 6.18
N LEU A 140 12.45 9.10 6.61
CA LEU A 140 12.46 9.74 7.93
C LEU A 140 11.76 8.88 8.97
N ALA A 141 10.70 8.18 8.58
CA ALA A 141 9.94 7.32 9.46
C ALA A 141 9.13 6.32 8.64
N SER A 142 8.71 5.24 9.27
CA SER A 142 7.84 4.27 8.65
C SER A 142 6.79 3.81 9.65
N ALA A 143 5.64 3.36 9.13
CA ALA A 143 4.56 2.79 9.91
C ALA A 143 4.00 1.59 9.14
N GLU A 144 3.45 0.64 9.89
CA GLU A 144 3.02 -0.62 9.32
C GLU A 144 1.69 -1.05 9.91
N LEU A 145 0.85 -1.65 9.08
CA LEU A 145 -0.40 -2.27 9.49
C LEU A 145 -0.47 -3.64 8.81
N MET A 146 -0.77 -4.68 9.59
CA MET A 146 -0.90 -6.03 9.05
C MET A 146 -2.33 -6.52 9.20
N GLY A 147 -2.89 -7.05 8.11
CA GLY A 147 -4.13 -7.81 8.12
C GLY A 147 -3.89 -9.18 7.50
N ARG A 148 -4.81 -10.11 7.73
CA ARG A 148 -4.73 -11.46 7.18
C ARG A 148 -5.92 -11.74 6.29
N TYR A 149 -5.74 -12.68 5.38
CA TYR A 149 -6.87 -13.15 4.58
C TYR A 149 -6.64 -14.60 4.17
N ARG A 150 -7.69 -15.38 4.29
CA ARG A 150 -7.75 -16.74 3.79
C ARG A 150 -8.90 -16.84 2.81
N ARG A 151 -8.64 -17.44 1.66
CA ARG A 151 -9.65 -17.56 0.64
C ARG A 151 -10.78 -18.48 1.13
N GLN A 152 -12.00 -18.06 0.95
CA GLN A 152 -13.17 -18.86 1.28
C GLN A 152 -13.27 -20.01 0.30
N ALA A 153 -13.45 -21.20 0.82
CA ALA A 153 -13.56 -22.40 0.00
C ALA A 153 -14.87 -22.42 -0.80
#